data_74c055c1f1ac3ec0aba257be9d8f835d
#
_entry.id   74c055c1f1ac3ec0aba257be9d8f835d
#
_cell.length_a   1.000
_cell.length_b   1.000
_cell.length_c   1.000
_cell.angle_alpha   90.00
_cell.angle_beta   90.00
_cell.angle_gamma   90.00
#
_symmetry.space_group_name_H-M   'P 1'
#
loop_
_entity.id
_entity.type
_entity.pdbx_description
1 polymer ?
#
loop_
_entity_poly.entity_id
_entity_poly.type
_entity_poly.pdbx_seq_one_letter_code
_entity_poly.pdbx_strand_id
1 'polypeptide(L)'
;MPVGGMRIIDRIITVMRPIFDELIVVTNIPSAYQGLDVTFTNDTFTTRCSMTGLHAGLKAIKNKKAFVVGCDAPFIKTEMIKALLRFDHPDVDVTVPSTQAGLEPLFAIYSRSCLNIIAQHLLQGRYKVSDVYSRLRVKTVDERYLRKADPDLISFFNVNTPDLISKAETISLRMDTQA
;
A
#
# COMPACT_ATOMS: atom_id res chain seq x y z
N MET A 1 11.99 1.52 10.46
CA MET A 1 11.58 0.94 11.74
C MET A 1 11.63 -0.58 11.60
N PRO A 2 12.26 -1.34 12.49
CA PRO A 2 12.28 -2.80 12.47
C PRO A 2 11.05 -3.40 13.20
N VAL A 3 10.69 -4.63 12.79
CA VAL A 3 9.74 -5.52 13.47
C VAL A 3 10.30 -6.95 13.30
N GLY A 4 10.48 -7.69 14.39
CA GLY A 4 11.13 -9.01 14.35
C GLY A 4 12.53 -8.96 13.75
N GLY A 5 13.34 -7.93 14.09
CA GLY A 5 14.70 -7.77 13.58
C GLY A 5 14.84 -7.32 12.13
N MET A 6 13.75 -7.21 11.34
CA MET A 6 13.77 -6.79 9.94
C MET A 6 13.03 -5.46 9.75
N ARG A 7 13.56 -4.53 8.93
CA ARG A 7 12.83 -3.30 8.59
C ARG A 7 11.51 -3.63 7.88
N ILE A 8 10.43 -2.90 8.20
CA ILE A 8 9.11 -3.12 7.57
C ILE A 8 9.22 -3.03 6.04
N ILE A 9 9.98 -2.06 5.53
CA ILE A 9 10.16 -1.91 4.08
C ILE A 9 10.82 -3.13 3.43
N ASP A 10 11.78 -3.78 4.11
CA ASP A 10 12.42 -4.99 3.58
C ASP A 10 11.45 -6.16 3.51
N ARG A 11 10.58 -6.31 4.54
CA ARG A 11 9.49 -7.30 4.54
C ARG A 11 8.53 -7.08 3.37
N ILE A 12 8.09 -5.82 3.17
CA ILE A 12 7.19 -5.45 2.07
C ILE A 12 7.83 -5.79 0.72
N ILE A 13 9.09 -5.40 0.49
CA ILE A 13 9.81 -5.66 -0.76
C ILE A 13 9.96 -7.16 -1.00
N THR A 14 10.29 -7.95 0.04
CA THR A 14 10.42 -9.41 -0.06
C THR A 14 9.12 -10.06 -0.54
N VAL A 15 7.97 -9.60 -0.02
CA VAL A 15 6.66 -10.12 -0.43
C VAL A 15 6.26 -9.68 -1.83
N MET A 16 6.58 -8.43 -2.20
CA MET A 16 6.17 -7.85 -3.49
C MET A 16 7.04 -8.29 -4.67
N ARG A 17 8.34 -8.54 -4.44
CA ARG A 17 9.30 -8.87 -5.50
C ARG A 17 8.89 -10.05 -6.40
N PRO A 18 8.35 -11.16 -5.87
CA PRO A 18 7.90 -12.28 -6.72
C PRO A 18 6.62 -11.99 -7.52
N ILE A 19 5.95 -10.86 -7.26
CA ILE A 19 4.65 -10.52 -7.88
C ILE A 19 4.81 -9.42 -8.93
N PHE A 20 5.73 -8.47 -8.71
CA PHE A 20 5.87 -7.26 -9.50
C PHE A 20 7.29 -7.07 -10.01
N ASP A 21 7.45 -6.84 -11.32
CA ASP A 21 8.74 -6.57 -11.96
C ASP A 21 9.28 -5.18 -11.62
N GLU A 22 8.40 -4.21 -11.32
CA GLU A 22 8.76 -2.85 -10.98
C GLU A 22 8.32 -2.54 -9.55
N LEU A 23 9.29 -2.18 -8.69
CA LEU A 23 9.05 -1.71 -7.34
C LEU A 23 9.51 -0.25 -7.21
N ILE A 24 8.63 0.61 -6.71
CA ILE A 24 8.90 2.03 -6.52
C ILE A 24 8.71 2.38 -5.06
N VAL A 25 9.71 2.99 -4.45
CA VAL A 25 9.63 3.55 -3.10
C VAL A 25 9.57 5.07 -3.21
N VAL A 26 8.47 5.63 -2.68
CA VAL A 26 8.32 7.08 -2.59
C VAL A 26 8.95 7.56 -1.28
N THR A 27 10.01 8.36 -1.39
CA THR A 27 10.72 8.89 -0.22
C THR A 27 11.48 10.16 -0.57
N ASN A 28 11.50 11.11 0.36
CA ASN A 28 12.29 12.33 0.26
C ASN A 28 13.72 12.16 0.81
N ILE A 29 14.04 10.98 1.35
CA ILE A 29 15.35 10.63 1.93
C ILE A 29 15.80 9.27 1.36
N PRO A 30 16.13 9.17 0.06
CA PRO A 30 16.51 7.89 -0.55
C PRO A 30 17.78 7.28 0.08
N SER A 31 18.67 8.10 0.65
CA SER A 31 19.87 7.63 1.36
C SER A 31 19.56 6.74 2.57
N ALA A 32 18.38 6.87 3.19
CA ALA A 32 17.95 6.00 4.29
C ALA A 32 17.61 4.56 3.83
N TYR A 33 17.52 4.33 2.53
CA TYR A 33 17.09 3.08 1.91
C TYR A 33 18.13 2.50 0.95
N GLN A 34 19.40 2.87 1.14
CA GLN A 34 20.52 2.35 0.35
C GLN A 34 20.56 0.80 0.44
N GLY A 35 20.91 0.16 -0.68
CA GLY A 35 20.96 -1.30 -0.80
C GLY A 35 19.64 -1.97 -1.18
N LEU A 36 18.52 -1.23 -1.28
CA LEU A 36 17.29 -1.76 -1.85
C LEU A 36 17.36 -1.71 -3.40
N ASP A 37 17.08 -2.84 -4.03
CA ASP A 37 16.92 -2.93 -5.49
C ASP A 37 15.53 -2.48 -5.90
N VAL A 38 15.31 -1.15 -5.90
CA VAL A 38 14.03 -0.50 -6.23
C VAL A 38 14.27 0.83 -6.93
N THR A 39 13.27 1.35 -7.61
CA THR A 39 13.28 2.73 -8.11
C THR A 39 12.84 3.68 -7.00
N PHE A 40 13.58 4.74 -6.79
CA PHE A 40 13.19 5.80 -5.86
C PHE A 40 12.54 6.97 -6.60
N THR A 41 11.49 7.52 -6.01
CA THR A 41 10.89 8.80 -6.41
C THR A 41 10.56 9.61 -5.16
N ASN A 42 10.42 10.93 -5.32
CA ASN A 42 10.10 11.84 -4.22
C ASN A 42 8.74 12.51 -4.43
N ASP A 43 8.17 13.02 -3.34
CA ASP A 43 6.94 13.79 -3.41
C ASP A 43 7.09 14.99 -4.36
N THR A 44 6.06 15.21 -5.17
CA THR A 44 5.99 16.37 -6.08
C THR A 44 5.25 17.55 -5.47
N PHE A 45 4.62 17.36 -4.32
CA PHE A 45 3.93 18.38 -3.55
C PHE A 45 4.66 18.60 -2.23
N THR A 46 4.59 19.82 -1.70
CA THR A 46 5.25 20.20 -0.44
C THR A 46 4.56 19.61 0.80
N THR A 47 3.25 19.40 0.72
CA THR A 47 2.48 18.78 1.80
C THR A 47 2.85 17.30 1.95
N ARG A 48 3.11 16.86 3.17
CA ARG A 48 3.40 15.46 3.49
C ARG A 48 2.14 14.73 3.92
N CYS A 49 1.61 13.87 3.06
CA CYS A 49 0.46 13.02 3.36
C CYS A 49 0.48 11.77 2.47
N SER A 50 -0.35 10.78 2.78
CA SER A 50 -0.42 9.54 1.99
C SER A 50 -0.83 9.80 0.52
N MET A 51 -1.65 10.84 0.28
CA MET A 51 -2.09 11.18 -1.08
C MET A 51 -0.96 11.75 -1.94
N THR A 52 0.01 12.49 -1.37
CA THR A 52 1.18 12.97 -2.12
C THR A 52 2.09 11.82 -2.51
N GLY A 53 2.30 10.86 -1.61
CA GLY A 53 3.04 9.63 -1.91
C GLY A 53 2.35 8.81 -3.00
N LEU A 54 1.02 8.65 -2.93
CA LEU A 54 0.25 7.98 -3.97
C LEU A 54 0.41 8.67 -5.33
N HIS A 55 0.30 10.01 -5.38
CA HIS A 55 0.48 10.77 -6.60
C HIS A 55 1.89 10.57 -7.19
N ALA A 56 2.94 10.71 -6.38
CA ALA A 56 4.32 10.55 -6.82
C ALA A 56 4.60 9.14 -7.34
N GLY A 57 4.13 8.10 -6.63
CA GLY A 57 4.23 6.72 -7.05
C GLY A 57 3.57 6.48 -8.41
N LEU A 58 2.30 6.87 -8.57
CA LEU A 58 1.57 6.72 -9.83
C LEU A 58 2.17 7.50 -11.00
N LYS A 59 2.82 8.65 -10.72
CA LYS A 59 3.55 9.41 -11.75
C LYS A 59 4.78 8.67 -12.24
N ALA A 60 5.45 7.93 -11.36
CA ALA A 60 6.71 7.24 -11.64
C ALA A 60 6.52 5.88 -12.33
N ILE A 61 5.37 5.22 -12.22
CA ILE A 61 5.15 3.89 -12.83
C ILE A 61 5.24 3.94 -14.34
N LYS A 62 5.79 2.88 -14.94
CA LYS A 62 5.79 2.64 -16.39
C LYS A 62 4.48 2.00 -16.85
N ASN A 63 3.86 1.21 -16.00
CA ASN A 63 2.63 0.49 -16.26
C ASN A 63 1.38 1.39 -16.17
N LYS A 64 0.23 0.87 -16.62
CA LYS A 64 -1.06 1.59 -16.55
C LYS A 64 -1.64 1.62 -15.14
N LYS A 65 -1.28 0.65 -14.30
CA LYS A 65 -1.77 0.50 -12.92
C LYS A 65 -0.63 0.10 -11.99
N ALA A 66 -0.80 0.40 -10.70
CA ALA A 66 0.07 -0.05 -9.63
C ALA A 66 -0.73 -0.57 -8.45
N PHE A 67 -0.21 -1.61 -7.78
CA PHE A 67 -0.58 -1.93 -6.41
C PHE A 67 0.18 -0.99 -5.48
N VAL A 68 -0.54 -0.41 -4.54
CA VAL A 68 -0.01 0.56 -3.58
C VAL A 68 -0.17 -0.01 -2.17
N VAL A 69 0.87 0.10 -1.37
CA VAL A 69 0.85 -0.32 0.05
C VAL A 69 1.55 0.71 0.92
N GLY A 70 1.04 0.90 2.14
CA GLY A 70 1.67 1.74 3.15
C GLY A 70 3.00 1.14 3.65
N CYS A 71 3.97 2.00 3.96
CA CYS A 71 5.28 1.58 4.49
C CYS A 71 5.21 1.14 5.98
N ASP A 72 4.05 1.17 6.59
CA ASP A 72 3.73 0.83 7.97
C ASP A 72 3.00 -0.51 8.13
N ALA A 73 2.86 -1.30 7.05
CA ALA A 73 2.19 -2.60 7.01
C ALA A 73 3.20 -3.78 7.05
N PRO A 74 3.63 -4.27 8.22
CA PRO A 74 4.72 -5.26 8.34
C PRO A 74 4.33 -6.68 7.93
N PHE A 75 3.02 -7.00 7.84
CA PHE A 75 2.53 -8.37 7.71
C PHE A 75 1.72 -8.61 6.43
N ILE A 76 2.02 -7.87 5.36
CA ILE A 76 1.38 -8.11 4.07
C ILE A 76 1.68 -9.53 3.58
N LYS A 77 0.69 -10.16 2.95
CA LYS A 77 0.81 -11.52 2.42
C LYS A 77 0.70 -11.53 0.90
N THR A 78 1.52 -12.36 0.26
CA THR A 78 1.48 -12.61 -1.19
C THR A 78 0.08 -13.05 -1.65
N GLU A 79 -0.56 -13.94 -0.89
CA GLU A 79 -1.89 -14.46 -1.19
C GLU A 79 -2.96 -13.37 -1.16
N MET A 80 -2.83 -12.41 -0.22
CA MET A 80 -3.73 -11.27 -0.11
C MET A 80 -3.61 -10.34 -1.31
N ILE A 81 -2.39 -10.03 -1.73
CA ILE A 81 -2.14 -9.23 -2.94
C ILE A 81 -2.71 -9.94 -4.17
N LYS A 82 -2.40 -11.23 -4.35
CA LYS A 82 -2.94 -12.04 -5.46
C LYS A 82 -4.46 -12.13 -5.44
N ALA A 83 -5.07 -12.23 -4.25
CA ALA A 83 -6.53 -12.23 -4.12
C ALA A 83 -7.12 -10.90 -4.61
N LEU A 84 -6.54 -9.76 -4.23
CA LEU A 84 -7.01 -8.45 -4.69
C LEU A 84 -6.84 -8.27 -6.20
N LEU A 85 -5.70 -8.68 -6.76
CA LEU A 85 -5.42 -8.60 -8.21
C LEU A 85 -6.47 -9.33 -9.06
N ARG A 86 -7.09 -10.41 -8.57
CA ARG A 86 -8.16 -11.14 -9.29
C ARG A 86 -9.44 -10.32 -9.48
N PHE A 87 -9.65 -9.28 -8.69
CA PHE A 87 -10.81 -8.39 -8.80
C PHE A 87 -10.55 -7.15 -9.65
N ASP A 88 -9.28 -6.94 -10.05
CA ASP A 88 -8.97 -5.79 -10.90
C ASP A 88 -9.44 -6.01 -12.33
N HIS A 89 -9.92 -4.93 -12.96
CA HIS A 89 -10.41 -4.94 -14.34
C HIS A 89 -9.91 -3.70 -15.08
N PRO A 90 -9.61 -3.78 -16.39
CA PRO A 90 -9.13 -2.63 -17.18
C PRO A 90 -9.99 -1.37 -17.07
N ASP A 91 -11.32 -1.53 -16.95
CA ASP A 91 -12.26 -0.42 -16.89
C ASP A 91 -12.42 0.20 -15.49
N VAL A 92 -11.73 -0.32 -14.48
CA VAL A 92 -11.77 0.17 -13.11
C VAL A 92 -10.57 1.07 -12.87
N ASP A 93 -10.79 2.23 -12.24
CA ASP A 93 -9.71 3.16 -11.91
C ASP A 93 -9.07 2.81 -10.56
N VAL A 94 -9.86 2.29 -9.62
CA VAL A 94 -9.39 1.87 -8.28
C VAL A 94 -10.03 0.54 -7.89
N THR A 95 -9.21 -0.44 -7.45
CA THR A 95 -9.67 -1.66 -6.79
C THR A 95 -9.20 -1.63 -5.34
N VAL A 96 -10.13 -1.55 -4.39
CA VAL A 96 -9.85 -1.30 -2.97
C VAL A 96 -10.58 -2.28 -2.06
N PRO A 97 -9.92 -2.86 -1.04
CA PRO A 97 -10.58 -3.64 0.00
C PRO A 97 -11.57 -2.80 0.80
N SER A 98 -12.68 -3.45 1.17
CA SER A 98 -13.68 -2.90 2.08
C SER A 98 -13.83 -3.86 3.25
N THR A 99 -13.46 -3.41 4.44
CA THR A 99 -13.52 -4.15 5.70
C THR A 99 -14.59 -3.56 6.61
N GLN A 100 -14.86 -4.21 7.75
CA GLN A 100 -15.70 -3.63 8.80
C GLN A 100 -15.14 -2.33 9.36
N ALA A 101 -13.81 -2.14 9.32
CA ALA A 101 -13.13 -0.91 9.74
C ALA A 101 -13.18 0.20 8.68
N GLY A 102 -13.55 -0.12 7.45
CA GLY A 102 -13.63 0.83 6.34
C GLY A 102 -12.85 0.38 5.10
N LEU A 103 -12.56 1.34 4.23
CA LEU A 103 -11.74 1.09 3.04
C LEU A 103 -10.26 1.11 3.39
N GLU A 104 -9.47 0.30 2.66
CA GLU A 104 -8.02 0.20 2.81
C GLU A 104 -7.30 0.87 1.63
N PRO A 105 -7.27 2.21 1.56
CA PRO A 105 -6.76 2.94 0.39
C PRO A 105 -5.25 2.81 0.19
N LEU A 106 -4.50 2.44 1.24
CA LEU A 106 -3.07 2.15 1.17
C LEU A 106 -2.79 0.63 1.15
N PHE A 107 -3.74 -0.15 0.66
CA PHE A 107 -3.59 -1.54 0.21
C PHE A 107 -4.52 -1.75 -0.98
N ALA A 108 -4.26 -1.07 -2.09
CA ALA A 108 -5.20 -0.97 -3.21
C ALA A 108 -4.49 -0.88 -4.56
N ILE A 109 -5.23 -1.14 -5.63
CA ILE A 109 -4.75 -1.00 -7.00
C ILE A 109 -5.28 0.32 -7.56
N TYR A 110 -4.40 1.12 -8.13
CA TYR A 110 -4.75 2.41 -8.75
C TYR A 110 -4.32 2.46 -10.20
N SER A 111 -5.19 2.99 -11.05
CA SER A 111 -4.84 3.37 -12.42
C SER A 111 -4.07 4.69 -12.44
N ARG A 112 -3.13 4.80 -13.39
CA ARG A 112 -2.44 6.06 -13.68
C ARG A 112 -3.40 7.18 -14.10
N SER A 113 -4.61 6.84 -14.58
CA SER A 113 -5.68 7.81 -14.89
C SER A 113 -6.13 8.62 -13.67
N CYS A 114 -5.90 8.12 -12.43
CA CYS A 114 -6.25 8.83 -11.20
C CYS A 114 -5.40 10.10 -10.97
N LEU A 115 -4.24 10.24 -11.63
CA LEU A 115 -3.27 11.32 -11.36
C LEU A 115 -3.89 12.72 -11.37
N ASN A 116 -4.64 13.06 -12.39
CA ASN A 116 -5.22 14.41 -12.51
C ASN A 116 -6.23 14.72 -11.40
N ILE A 117 -7.03 13.72 -11.01
CA ILE A 117 -8.02 13.88 -9.94
C ILE A 117 -7.33 14.02 -8.60
N ILE A 118 -6.30 13.20 -8.32
CA ILE A 118 -5.49 13.29 -7.11
C ILE A 118 -4.80 14.66 -7.03
N ALA A 119 -4.17 15.13 -8.12
CA ALA A 119 -3.51 16.43 -8.17
C ALA A 119 -4.48 17.59 -7.87
N GLN A 120 -5.71 17.55 -8.44
CA GLN A 120 -6.73 18.56 -8.16
C GLN A 120 -7.14 18.60 -6.69
N HIS A 121 -7.31 17.43 -6.04
CA HIS A 121 -7.61 17.35 -4.61
C HIS A 121 -6.48 17.92 -3.76
N LEU A 122 -5.23 17.56 -4.07
CA LEU A 122 -4.05 18.09 -3.37
C LEU A 122 -3.95 19.62 -3.46
N LEU A 123 -4.19 20.19 -4.66
CA LEU A 123 -4.20 21.64 -4.87
C LEU A 123 -5.33 22.36 -4.12
N GLN A 124 -6.44 21.64 -3.83
CA GLN A 124 -7.57 22.15 -3.05
C GLN A 124 -7.41 21.95 -1.54
N GLY A 125 -6.27 21.43 -1.06
CA GLY A 125 -6.04 21.14 0.36
C GLY A 125 -6.82 19.94 0.88
N ARG A 126 -7.28 19.05 0.01
CA ARG A 126 -7.98 17.81 0.37
C ARG A 126 -7.00 16.65 0.33
N TYR A 127 -6.74 16.06 1.49
CA TYR A 127 -5.65 15.08 1.66
C TYR A 127 -6.11 13.66 1.96
N LYS A 128 -7.40 13.42 2.16
CA LYS A 128 -7.94 12.08 2.40
C LYS A 128 -8.04 11.32 1.08
N VAL A 129 -7.34 10.18 0.99
CA VAL A 129 -7.24 9.39 -0.25
C VAL A 129 -8.62 8.96 -0.76
N SER A 130 -9.53 8.54 0.12
CA SER A 130 -10.87 8.10 -0.28
C SER A 130 -11.77 9.19 -0.87
N ASP A 131 -11.43 10.48 -0.67
CA ASP A 131 -12.27 11.59 -1.18
C ASP A 131 -12.26 11.66 -2.71
N VAL A 132 -11.21 11.13 -3.37
CA VAL A 132 -11.14 11.09 -4.84
C VAL A 132 -12.07 10.04 -5.44
N TYR A 133 -12.57 9.08 -4.65
CA TYR A 133 -13.32 7.94 -5.13
C TYR A 133 -14.66 8.30 -5.74
N SER A 134 -15.28 9.39 -5.29
CA SER A 134 -16.54 9.90 -5.86
C SER A 134 -16.44 10.31 -7.34
N ARG A 135 -15.22 10.49 -7.86
CA ARG A 135 -14.92 10.90 -9.23
C ARG A 135 -14.25 9.81 -10.06
N LEU A 136 -14.16 8.59 -9.54
CA LEU A 136 -13.45 7.46 -10.14
C LEU A 136 -14.37 6.24 -10.23
N ARG A 137 -14.06 5.34 -11.15
CA ARG A 137 -14.70 4.02 -11.22
C ARG A 137 -14.04 3.11 -10.21
N VAL A 138 -14.66 2.98 -9.04
CA VAL A 138 -14.13 2.23 -7.91
C VAL A 138 -14.80 0.86 -7.81
N LYS A 139 -13.97 -0.18 -7.74
CA LYS A 139 -14.37 -1.55 -7.38
C LYS A 139 -13.98 -1.78 -5.92
N THR A 140 -14.95 -1.93 -5.06
CA THR A 140 -14.73 -2.40 -3.69
C THR A 140 -14.71 -3.93 -3.64
N VAL A 141 -13.78 -4.49 -2.87
CA VAL A 141 -13.67 -5.93 -2.63
C VAL A 141 -13.98 -6.20 -1.17
N ASP A 142 -15.09 -6.87 -0.93
CA ASP A 142 -15.58 -7.21 0.41
C ASP A 142 -14.57 -8.15 1.12
N GLU A 143 -14.33 -7.91 2.40
CA GLU A 143 -13.38 -8.68 3.22
C GLU A 143 -13.67 -10.19 3.23
N ARG A 144 -14.93 -10.62 3.05
CA ARG A 144 -15.30 -12.04 2.98
C ARG A 144 -14.54 -12.80 1.90
N TYR A 145 -14.20 -12.13 0.80
CA TYR A 145 -13.39 -12.74 -0.27
C TYR A 145 -11.91 -12.77 0.11
N LEU A 146 -11.44 -11.75 0.83
CA LEU A 146 -10.05 -11.58 1.22
C LEU A 146 -9.67 -12.47 2.40
N ARG A 147 -10.61 -12.74 3.32
CA ARG A 147 -10.41 -13.68 4.44
C ARG A 147 -10.10 -15.10 4.02
N LYS A 148 -10.39 -15.49 2.78
CA LYS A 148 -9.93 -16.78 2.23
C LYS A 148 -8.41 -16.86 2.06
N ALA A 149 -7.77 -15.72 1.82
CA ALA A 149 -6.32 -15.60 1.66
C ALA A 149 -5.62 -15.16 2.95
N ASP A 150 -6.31 -14.40 3.79
CA ASP A 150 -5.82 -13.90 5.07
C ASP A 150 -6.97 -13.85 6.09
N PRO A 151 -7.25 -14.96 6.80
CA PRO A 151 -8.41 -15.09 7.69
C PRO A 151 -8.51 -14.00 8.74
N ASP A 152 -7.37 -13.59 9.30
CA ASP A 152 -7.26 -12.57 10.34
C ASP A 152 -7.10 -11.14 9.78
N LEU A 153 -7.02 -11.00 8.45
CA LEU A 153 -6.75 -9.73 7.77
C LEU A 153 -5.49 -9.03 8.30
N ILE A 154 -4.49 -9.82 8.71
CA ILE A 154 -3.25 -9.29 9.28
C ILE A 154 -2.48 -8.40 8.31
N SER A 155 -2.72 -8.56 7.00
CA SER A 155 -2.15 -7.70 5.95
C SER A 155 -2.56 -6.23 6.08
N PHE A 156 -3.64 -5.92 6.81
CA PHE A 156 -4.09 -4.56 7.07
C PHE A 156 -3.62 -4.01 8.43
N PHE A 157 -2.82 -4.78 9.15
CA PHE A 157 -2.24 -4.31 10.40
C PHE A 157 -1.18 -3.24 10.12
N ASN A 158 -1.43 -2.00 10.55
CA ASN A 158 -0.53 -0.87 10.39
C ASN A 158 0.13 -0.47 11.72
N VAL A 159 1.40 -0.09 11.67
CA VAL A 159 2.18 0.29 12.86
C VAL A 159 2.36 1.80 12.93
N ASN A 160 1.36 2.49 13.49
CA ASN A 160 1.29 3.95 13.56
C ASN A 160 1.63 4.52 14.94
N THR A 161 1.73 3.68 15.98
CA THR A 161 2.00 4.09 17.37
C THR A 161 3.01 3.15 18.03
N PRO A 162 3.72 3.61 19.11
CA PRO A 162 4.64 2.75 19.86
C PRO A 162 3.99 1.46 20.38
N ASP A 163 2.74 1.52 20.85
CA ASP A 163 2.02 0.35 21.35
C ASP A 163 1.78 -0.69 20.25
N LEU A 164 1.55 -0.24 19.01
CA LEU A 164 1.40 -1.12 17.86
C LEU A 164 2.72 -1.75 17.44
N ILE A 165 3.87 -1.11 17.73
CA ILE A 165 5.19 -1.72 17.53
C ILE A 165 5.33 -2.94 18.43
N SER A 166 5.02 -2.81 19.73
CA SER A 166 5.11 -3.93 20.69
C SER A 166 4.18 -5.08 20.31
N LYS A 167 2.98 -4.77 19.80
CA LYS A 167 2.06 -5.79 19.26
C LYS A 167 2.62 -6.45 18.01
N ALA A 168 3.23 -5.68 17.11
CA ALA A 168 3.86 -6.21 15.89
C ALA A 168 5.00 -7.17 16.24
N GLU A 169 5.85 -6.83 17.22
CA GLU A 169 6.91 -7.73 17.71
C GLU A 169 6.33 -9.05 18.22
N THR A 170 5.27 -9.00 19.02
CA THR A 170 4.60 -10.21 19.54
C THR A 170 4.03 -11.08 18.41
N ILE A 171 3.44 -10.45 17.38
CA ILE A 171 2.91 -11.16 16.21
C ILE A 171 4.05 -11.80 15.41
N SER A 172 5.14 -11.06 15.16
CA SER A 172 6.31 -11.58 14.43
C SER A 172 6.87 -12.83 15.09
N LEU A 173 7.07 -12.82 16.41
CA LEU A 173 7.55 -13.97 17.15
C LEU A 173 6.65 -15.21 17.00
N ARG A 174 5.33 -15.03 16.99
CA ARG A 174 4.38 -16.13 16.78
C ARG A 174 4.44 -16.69 15.36
N MET A 175 4.61 -15.84 14.36
CA MET A 175 4.71 -16.26 12.95
C MET A 175 6.00 -17.07 12.72
N ASP A 176 7.13 -16.63 13.31
CA ASP A 176 8.43 -17.31 13.20
C ASP A 176 8.42 -18.69 13.90
N THR A 177 7.56 -18.90 14.90
CA THR A 177 7.43 -20.17 15.62
C THR A 177 6.55 -21.19 14.87
N GLN A 178 5.75 -20.75 13.88
CA GLN A 178 4.83 -21.58 13.09
C GLN A 178 5.34 -21.91 11.69
N ALA A 179 6.48 -21.37 11.29
CA ALA A 179 7.13 -21.57 9.99
C ALA A 179 8.18 -22.67 10.07
#